data_49065a611672423eea0118d4df727e1f
#
_entry.id   49065a611672423eea0118d4df727e1f
#
_cell.length_a   1.000
_cell.length_b   1.000
_cell.length_c   1.000
_cell.angle_alpha   90.00
_cell.angle_beta   90.00
_cell.angle_gamma   90.00
#
_symmetry.space_group_name_H-M   'P 1'
#
loop_
_entity.id
_entity.type
_entity.pdbx_description
1 polymer ?
#
loop_
_entity_poly.entity_id
_entity_poly.type
_entity_poly.pdbx_seq_one_letter_code
_entity_poly.pdbx_strand_id
1 'polypeptide(L)'
;MNRRMPPLNALKAFEAAARLLSFTAASAELNVTQAAISHQVRTLETYLGLELFNRAHQRLSLTNAGKSYLPTLTQSFDLIGQ
;
A
#
# COMPACT_ATOMS: atom_id res chain seq x y z
N MET A 1 21.64 -15.66 -1.02
CA MET A 1 21.47 -14.24 -1.38
C MET A 1 20.28 -13.67 -0.63
N ASN A 2 20.50 -12.58 0.09
CA ASN A 2 19.43 -11.97 0.86
C ASN A 2 18.81 -10.85 0.07
N ARG A 3 17.51 -10.94 -0.13
CA ARG A 3 16.73 -9.85 -0.70
C ARG A 3 16.07 -9.07 0.43
N ARG A 4 16.30 -7.78 0.43
CA ARG A 4 15.58 -6.91 1.35
C ARG A 4 14.22 -6.60 0.76
N MET A 5 13.20 -7.05 1.44
CA MET A 5 11.83 -6.81 1.01
C MET A 5 11.05 -6.18 2.15
N PRO A 6 10.16 -5.24 1.85
CA PRO A 6 9.23 -4.75 2.85
C PRO A 6 8.36 -5.90 3.36
N PRO A 7 7.79 -5.77 4.56
CA PRO A 7 6.86 -6.78 5.05
C PRO A 7 5.70 -6.98 4.08
N LEU A 8 5.35 -8.25 3.84
CA LEU A 8 4.31 -8.57 2.87
C LEU A 8 2.97 -7.92 3.21
N ASN A 9 2.58 -7.91 4.49
CA ASN A 9 1.32 -7.31 4.88
C ASN A 9 1.28 -5.81 4.61
N ALA A 10 2.44 -5.13 4.72
CA ALA A 10 2.53 -3.72 4.39
C ALA A 10 2.35 -3.49 2.89
N LEU A 11 2.94 -4.36 2.07
CA LEU A 11 2.78 -4.30 0.61
C LEU A 11 1.33 -4.53 0.21
N LYS A 12 0.68 -5.52 0.82
CA LYS A 12 -0.72 -5.82 0.53
C LYS A 12 -1.64 -4.67 0.92
N ALA A 13 -1.40 -4.07 2.09
CA ALA A 13 -2.21 -2.96 2.56
C ALA A 13 -2.07 -1.76 1.63
N PHE A 14 -0.85 -1.43 1.22
CA PHE A 14 -0.63 -0.32 0.29
C PHE A 14 -1.28 -0.59 -1.06
N GLU A 15 -1.10 -1.78 -1.61
CA GLU A 15 -1.62 -2.09 -2.93
C GLU A 15 -3.15 -1.95 -2.96
N ALA A 16 -3.85 -2.50 -1.97
CA ALA A 16 -5.29 -2.39 -1.89
C ALA A 16 -5.73 -0.94 -1.68
N ALA A 17 -5.09 -0.23 -0.75
CA ALA A 17 -5.46 1.15 -0.46
C ALA A 17 -5.21 2.06 -1.66
N ALA A 18 -4.14 1.84 -2.40
CA ALA A 18 -3.79 2.65 -3.56
C ALA A 18 -4.70 2.33 -4.75
N ARG A 19 -4.93 1.06 -5.01
CA ARG A 19 -5.77 0.63 -6.13
C ARG A 19 -7.21 1.12 -5.96
N LEU A 20 -7.72 1.02 -4.74
CA LEU A 20 -9.10 1.44 -4.42
C LEU A 20 -9.18 2.92 -4.04
N LEU A 21 -8.05 3.53 -3.79
CA LEU A 21 -7.91 4.92 -3.33
C LEU A 21 -8.80 5.18 -2.11
N SER A 22 -8.81 4.22 -1.18
CA SER A 22 -9.67 4.26 0.00
C SER A 22 -9.13 3.29 1.04
N PHE A 23 -8.84 3.80 2.24
CA PHE A 23 -8.44 2.95 3.35
C PHE A 23 -9.60 2.09 3.84
N THR A 24 -10.82 2.66 3.80
CA THR A 24 -12.03 1.93 4.18
C THR A 24 -12.26 0.74 3.26
N ALA A 25 -12.20 0.97 1.95
CA ALA A 25 -12.41 -0.10 0.98
C ALA A 25 -11.31 -1.17 1.09
N ALA A 26 -10.07 -0.74 1.32
CA ALA A 26 -8.96 -1.68 1.50
C ALA A 26 -9.17 -2.55 2.74
N SER A 27 -9.65 -1.95 3.83
CA SER A 27 -9.91 -2.72 5.05
C SER A 27 -10.99 -3.78 4.82
N ALA A 28 -12.01 -3.45 4.05
CA ALA A 28 -13.05 -4.42 3.72
C ALA A 28 -12.50 -5.55 2.83
N GLU A 29 -11.70 -5.20 1.82
CA GLU A 29 -11.13 -6.21 0.92
C GLU A 29 -10.20 -7.18 1.66
N LEU A 30 -9.38 -6.65 2.56
CA LEU A 30 -8.39 -7.46 3.28
C LEU A 30 -8.92 -8.01 4.59
N ASN A 31 -10.14 -7.66 4.96
CA ASN A 31 -10.80 -8.14 6.17
C ASN A 31 -10.02 -7.78 7.44
N VAL A 32 -9.61 -6.52 7.52
CA VAL A 32 -8.90 -5.95 8.66
C VAL A 32 -9.49 -4.59 8.99
N THR A 33 -9.04 -3.96 10.08
CA THR A 33 -9.53 -2.63 10.44
C THR A 33 -8.85 -1.55 9.61
N GLN A 34 -9.47 -0.36 9.53
CA GLN A 34 -8.85 0.79 8.89
C GLN A 34 -7.54 1.17 9.60
N ALA A 35 -7.54 1.08 10.94
CA ALA A 35 -6.33 1.40 11.70
C ALA A 35 -5.18 0.46 11.31
N ALA A 36 -5.49 -0.81 11.07
CA ALA A 36 -4.47 -1.77 10.62
C ALA A 36 -3.93 -1.40 9.24
N ILE A 37 -4.81 -1.01 8.30
CA ILE A 37 -4.37 -0.56 6.98
C ILE A 37 -3.45 0.66 7.12
N SER A 38 -3.89 1.66 7.88
CA SER A 38 -3.12 2.89 8.07
C SER A 38 -1.75 2.58 8.67
N HIS A 39 -1.70 1.72 9.67
CA HIS A 39 -0.45 1.33 10.31
C HIS A 39 0.50 0.63 9.32
N GLN A 40 -0.03 -0.30 8.55
CA GLN A 40 0.78 -1.04 7.58
C GLN A 40 1.33 -0.13 6.48
N VAL A 41 0.50 0.82 6.01
CA VAL A 41 0.96 1.79 5.00
C VAL A 41 2.10 2.64 5.57
N ARG A 42 1.98 3.11 6.81
CA ARG A 42 3.05 3.88 7.44
C ARG A 42 4.31 3.04 7.63
N THR A 43 4.16 1.76 7.96
CA THR A 43 5.29 0.84 8.06
C THR A 43 6.03 0.77 6.73
N LEU A 44 5.29 0.65 5.63
CA LEU A 44 5.89 0.61 4.29
C LEU A 44 6.60 1.92 3.96
N GLU A 45 5.94 3.05 4.23
CA GLU A 45 6.54 4.36 3.97
C GLU A 45 7.83 4.55 4.77
N THR A 46 7.83 4.13 6.02
CA THR A 46 9.02 4.19 6.85
C THR A 46 10.13 3.30 6.30
N TYR A 47 9.79 2.10 5.88
CA TYR A 47 10.76 1.16 5.31
C TYR A 47 11.41 1.75 4.06
N LEU A 48 10.61 2.37 3.18
CA LEU A 48 11.09 2.92 1.93
C LEU A 48 11.73 4.31 2.11
N GLY A 49 11.46 4.98 3.21
CA GLY A 49 11.99 6.31 3.48
C GLY A 49 11.32 7.40 2.64
N LEU A 50 10.07 7.18 2.21
CA LEU A 50 9.34 8.18 1.44
C LEU A 50 7.84 7.99 1.64
N GLU A 51 7.07 9.01 1.28
CA GLU A 51 5.63 8.94 1.38
C GLU A 51 5.03 8.41 0.07
N LEU A 52 4.02 7.57 0.20
CA LEU A 52 3.32 6.98 -0.94
C LEU A 52 1.95 7.63 -1.15
N PHE A 53 1.41 8.25 -0.10
CA PHE A 53 0.13 8.95 -0.15
C PHE A 53 0.29 10.40 0.25
N ASN A 54 -0.47 11.27 -0.41
CA ASN A 54 -0.71 12.64 0.03
C ASN A 54 -1.92 12.62 0.94
N ARG A 55 -1.76 13.15 2.15
CA ARG A 55 -2.84 13.17 3.14
C ARG A 55 -3.37 14.57 3.41
N ALA A 56 -2.96 15.54 2.59
CA ALA A 56 -3.43 16.91 2.71
C ALA A 56 -4.86 17.03 2.18
N HIS A 57 -5.62 17.96 2.75
CA HIS A 57 -6.93 18.38 2.23
C HIS A 57 -8.00 17.31 2.23
N GLN A 58 -7.98 16.37 3.15
CA GLN A 58 -9.04 15.37 3.29
C GLN A 58 -9.22 14.47 2.07
N ARG A 59 -8.42 14.64 1.04
CA ARG A 59 -8.46 13.79 -0.13
C ARG A 59 -7.25 12.89 -0.17
N LEU A 60 -7.50 11.59 -0.26
CA LEU A 60 -6.43 10.64 -0.43
C LEU A 60 -6.00 10.63 -1.88
N SER A 61 -4.71 10.82 -2.10
CA SER A 61 -4.14 10.70 -3.44
C SER A 61 -2.75 10.10 -3.32
N LEU A 62 -2.22 9.60 -4.44
CA LEU A 62 -0.90 9.01 -4.45
C LEU A 62 0.15 10.08 -4.76
N THR A 63 1.30 9.97 -4.08
CA THR A 63 2.50 10.71 -4.49
C THR A 63 3.01 10.13 -5.79
N ASN A 64 3.99 10.81 -6.42
CA ASN A 64 4.64 10.24 -7.60
C ASN A 64 5.26 8.88 -7.30
N ALA A 65 5.84 8.72 -6.12
CA ALA A 65 6.40 7.43 -5.70
C ALA A 65 5.31 6.37 -5.60
N GLY A 66 4.14 6.73 -5.03
CA GLY A 66 3.02 5.80 -4.93
C GLY A 66 2.49 5.39 -6.29
N LYS A 67 2.37 6.35 -7.21
CA LYS A 67 1.91 6.07 -8.57
C LYS A 67 2.86 5.15 -9.32
N SER A 68 4.15 5.29 -9.07
CA SER A 68 5.17 4.47 -9.72
C SER A 68 5.22 3.05 -9.14
N TYR A 69 5.01 2.93 -7.82
CA TYR A 69 5.15 1.66 -7.12
C TYR A 69 3.93 0.75 -7.29
N LEU A 70 2.73 1.33 -7.41
CA LEU A 70 1.49 0.57 -7.46
C LEU A 70 1.44 -0.46 -8.60
N PRO A 71 1.75 -0.11 -9.86
CA PRO A 71 1.66 -1.10 -10.94
C PRO A 71 2.56 -2.31 -10.72
N THR A 72 3.76 -2.08 -10.18
CA THR A 72 4.69 -3.15 -9.88
C THR A 72 4.09 -4.16 -8.90
N LEU A 73 3.44 -3.65 -7.85
CA LEU A 73 2.83 -4.51 -6.84
C LEU A 73 1.60 -5.22 -7.39
N THR A 74 0.74 -4.51 -8.12
CA THR A 74 -0.45 -5.12 -8.69
C THR A 74 -0.09 -6.26 -9.62
N GLN A 75 0.88 -6.04 -10.51
CA GLN A 75 1.34 -7.09 -11.42
C GLN A 75 1.95 -8.26 -10.66
N SER A 76 2.76 -7.96 -9.64
CA SER A 76 3.41 -9.02 -8.86
C SER A 76 2.37 -9.88 -8.14
N PHE A 77 1.37 -9.26 -7.52
CA PHE A 77 0.33 -10.01 -6.82
C PHE A 77 -0.54 -10.80 -7.78
N ASP A 78 -0.86 -10.23 -8.94
CA ASP A 78 -1.62 -10.96 -9.95
C ASP A 78 -0.87 -12.20 -10.43
N LEU A 79 0.45 -12.09 -10.62
CA LEU A 79 1.26 -13.23 -11.00
C LEU A 79 1.30 -14.30 -9.93
N ILE A 80 1.42 -13.89 -8.67
CA ILE A 80 1.43 -14.82 -7.55
C ILE A 80 0.08 -15.53 -7.42
N GLY A 81 -1.00 -14.80 -7.69
CA GLY A 81 -2.36 -15.32 -7.52
C GLY A 81 -2.87 -16.18 -8.65
N GLN A 82 -2.07 -16.36 -9.70
CA GLN A 82 -2.48 -17.21 -10.83
C GLN A 82 -2.45 -18.69 -10.49
#